data_d9221280282e6cf5fbe24258b3e81382
#
_entry.id   d9221280282e6cf5fbe24258b3e81382
#
_cell.length_a   1.000
_cell.length_b   1.000
_cell.length_c   1.000
_cell.angle_alpha   90.00
_cell.angle_beta   90.00
_cell.angle_gamma   90.00
#
_symmetry.space_group_name_H-M   'P 1'
#
loop_
_entity.id
_entity.type
_entity.pdbx_description
1 polymer ?
#
loop_
_entity_poly.entity_id
_entity_poly.type
_entity_poly.pdbx_seq_one_letter_code
_entity_poly.pdbx_strand_id
1 'polypeptide(L)'
;MTATPLKTPRSGSKLSDLARHLVLPEGIVSTAWPSVRAQLERMETPLDPWQQGLVMGALGKRADGLYAAGIGGVVASIPRQVGKTYTIGALCFALAMATPGSLILWTAHRTRTHAETFGSMAGMAERASVKPFVETVRRANGEQMIEFKNGSRILFGARESGFGRGFAKVDVLIFDEAQILTEKAMEDMVPATNAAPNGLVFMIGTPPRPSDPGEVFSMRREAALSGDDPDVMYVE
;
A
#
# COMPACT_ATOMS: atom_id res chain seq x y z
N MET A 1 29.54 12.61 14.60
CA MET A 1 28.18 12.88 14.10
C MET A 1 27.20 12.32 15.10
N THR A 2 26.57 13.18 15.90
CA THR A 2 25.59 12.78 16.91
C THR A 2 24.27 12.45 16.19
N ALA A 3 23.85 11.20 16.26
CA ALA A 3 22.56 10.77 15.75
C ALA A 3 21.45 11.50 16.51
N THR A 4 20.62 12.26 15.80
CA THR A 4 19.41 12.88 16.36
C THR A 4 18.47 11.75 16.81
N PRO A 5 18.01 11.74 18.08
CA PRO A 5 17.11 10.68 18.54
C PRO A 5 15.81 10.72 17.73
N LEU A 6 15.42 9.55 17.21
CA LEU A 6 14.13 9.34 16.55
C LEU A 6 13.01 9.73 17.51
N LYS A 7 12.28 10.79 17.18
CA LYS A 7 11.08 11.18 17.93
C LYS A 7 10.03 10.09 17.74
N THR A 8 9.62 9.44 18.82
CA THR A 8 8.43 8.58 18.83
C THR A 8 7.24 9.42 18.36
N PRO A 9 6.46 8.97 17.35
CA PRO A 9 5.32 9.72 16.89
C PRO A 9 4.38 10.01 18.07
N ARG A 10 4.14 11.28 18.38
CA ARG A 10 3.09 11.64 19.32
C ARG A 10 1.76 11.40 18.62
N SER A 11 0.84 10.72 19.28
CA SER A 11 -0.56 10.63 18.86
C SER A 11 -1.04 12.07 18.54
N GLY A 12 -1.39 12.31 17.23
CA GLY A 12 -1.82 13.63 16.77
C GLY A 12 -0.90 14.37 15.79
N SER A 13 0.34 13.91 15.54
CA SER A 13 1.23 14.55 14.55
C SER A 13 0.80 14.26 13.11
N LYS A 14 0.85 15.28 12.24
CA LYS A 14 0.57 15.15 10.80
C LYS A 14 1.75 14.48 10.08
N LEU A 15 1.50 13.95 8.88
CA LEU A 15 2.56 13.36 8.05
C LEU A 15 3.68 14.38 7.77
N SER A 16 3.33 15.61 7.42
CA SER A 16 4.29 16.70 7.16
C SER A 16 5.18 17.05 8.35
N ASP A 17 4.73 16.77 9.57
CA ASP A 17 5.49 17.08 10.79
C ASP A 17 6.51 15.98 11.13
N LEU A 18 6.28 14.78 10.62
CA LEU A 18 7.06 13.57 10.91
C LEU A 18 8.00 13.17 9.79
N ALA A 19 7.58 13.36 8.54
CA ALA A 19 8.34 12.97 7.38
C ALA A 19 9.61 13.84 7.24
N ARG A 20 10.74 13.18 7.03
CA ARG A 20 11.99 13.83 6.62
C ARG A 20 11.89 14.33 5.17
N HIS A 21 11.28 13.52 4.32
CA HIS A 21 10.98 13.82 2.93
C HIS A 21 9.53 13.46 2.65
N LEU A 22 8.80 14.39 2.07
CA LEU A 22 7.43 14.21 1.60
C LEU A 22 7.33 14.84 0.21
N VAL A 23 7.28 13.99 -0.81
CA VAL A 23 7.07 14.38 -2.20
C VAL A 23 5.68 13.88 -2.60
N LEU A 24 4.88 14.77 -3.16
CA LEU A 24 3.55 14.43 -3.69
C LEU A 24 3.61 14.45 -5.22
N PRO A 25 2.84 13.57 -5.90
CA PRO A 25 2.74 13.62 -7.36
C PRO A 25 2.18 14.96 -7.83
N GLU A 26 2.57 15.34 -9.02
CA GLU A 26 2.09 16.59 -9.63
C GLU A 26 0.63 16.50 -10.11
N GLY A 27 -0.02 17.67 -10.22
CA GLY A 27 -1.36 17.78 -10.81
C GLY A 27 -2.51 17.25 -9.98
N ILE A 28 -2.33 17.05 -8.67
CA ILE A 28 -3.44 16.68 -7.78
C ILE A 28 -4.44 17.82 -7.66
N VAL A 29 -5.69 17.56 -8.05
CA VAL A 29 -6.82 18.52 -7.94
C VAL A 29 -7.90 18.03 -6.97
N SER A 30 -7.91 16.73 -6.64
CA SER A 30 -8.87 16.11 -5.73
C SER A 30 -8.27 14.85 -5.07
N THR A 31 -9.04 14.17 -4.23
CA THR A 31 -8.63 12.91 -3.61
C THR A 31 -9.84 12.01 -3.37
N ALA A 32 -9.64 10.68 -3.44
CA ALA A 32 -10.64 9.70 -3.04
C ALA A 32 -10.74 9.51 -1.51
N TRP A 33 -9.96 10.27 -0.73
CA TRP A 33 -9.93 10.16 0.74
C TRP A 33 -11.32 10.23 1.40
N PRO A 34 -12.27 11.15 1.03
CA PRO A 34 -13.58 11.19 1.69
C PRO A 34 -14.35 9.87 1.62
N SER A 35 -14.33 9.18 0.48
CA SER A 35 -14.97 7.87 0.32
C SER A 35 -14.29 6.79 1.15
N VAL A 36 -12.96 6.76 1.15
CA VAL A 36 -12.17 5.81 1.94
C VAL A 36 -12.37 6.05 3.43
N ARG A 37 -12.36 7.31 3.86
CA ARG A 37 -12.62 7.69 5.26
C ARG A 37 -13.98 7.18 5.73
N ALA A 38 -15.03 7.34 4.93
CA ALA A 38 -16.36 6.84 5.26
C ALA A 38 -16.39 5.31 5.45
N GLN A 39 -15.60 4.56 4.67
CA GLN A 39 -15.46 3.12 4.88
C GLN A 39 -14.68 2.79 6.15
N LEU A 40 -13.58 3.51 6.43
CA LEU A 40 -12.80 3.34 7.65
C LEU A 40 -13.64 3.60 8.91
N GLU A 41 -14.51 4.61 8.87
CA GLU A 41 -15.46 4.90 9.95
C GLU A 41 -16.47 3.74 10.14
N ARG A 42 -17.02 3.19 9.04
CA ARG A 42 -17.89 1.99 9.09
C ARG A 42 -17.17 0.76 9.66
N MET A 43 -15.88 0.60 9.34
CA MET A 43 -15.05 -0.49 9.81
C MET A 43 -14.58 -0.32 11.25
N GLU A 44 -14.89 0.82 11.88
CA GLU A 44 -14.35 1.18 13.20
C GLU A 44 -12.82 1.05 13.25
N THR A 45 -12.17 1.52 12.18
CA THR A 45 -10.73 1.38 11.97
C THR A 45 -10.11 2.78 11.89
N PRO A 46 -9.88 3.45 13.04
CA PRO A 46 -9.33 4.80 13.06
C PRO A 46 -7.88 4.79 12.59
N LEU A 47 -7.51 5.83 11.86
CA LEU A 47 -6.13 6.12 11.48
C LEU A 47 -5.63 7.35 12.23
N ASP A 48 -4.36 7.30 12.63
CA ASP A 48 -3.66 8.47 13.17
C ASP A 48 -3.52 9.58 12.11
N PRO A 49 -3.37 10.85 12.47
CA PRO A 49 -3.28 11.95 11.51
C PRO A 49 -2.19 11.78 10.46
N TRP A 50 -1.03 11.21 10.80
CA TRP A 50 0.02 10.93 9.82
C TRP A 50 -0.38 9.82 8.82
N GLN A 51 -1.10 8.80 9.28
CA GLN A 51 -1.63 7.72 8.44
C GLN A 51 -2.70 8.25 7.49
N GLN A 52 -3.58 9.13 8.00
CA GLN A 52 -4.56 9.83 7.16
C GLN A 52 -3.87 10.66 6.08
N GLY A 53 -2.81 11.38 6.42
CA GLY A 53 -2.01 12.17 5.47
C GLY A 53 -1.38 11.29 4.38
N LEU A 54 -0.82 10.13 4.75
CA LEU A 54 -0.26 9.16 3.81
C LEU A 54 -1.34 8.65 2.83
N VAL A 55 -2.48 8.21 3.37
CA VAL A 55 -3.58 7.69 2.54
C VAL A 55 -4.20 8.79 1.67
N MET A 56 -4.37 10.01 2.19
CA MET A 56 -4.92 11.14 1.44
C MET A 56 -4.03 11.52 0.25
N GLY A 57 -2.72 11.55 0.42
CA GLY A 57 -1.76 11.79 -0.65
C GLY A 57 -1.75 10.66 -1.68
N ALA A 58 -1.70 9.40 -1.21
CA ALA A 58 -1.74 8.22 -2.08
C ALA A 58 -2.99 8.15 -2.97
N LEU A 59 -4.12 8.67 -2.47
CA LEU A 59 -5.40 8.70 -3.18
C LEU A 59 -5.63 10.04 -3.92
N GLY A 60 -4.61 10.88 -4.05
CA GLY A 60 -4.66 12.10 -4.84
C GLY A 60 -5.02 11.81 -6.30
N LYS A 61 -5.91 12.62 -6.88
CA LYS A 61 -6.40 12.46 -8.26
C LYS A 61 -6.12 13.69 -9.09
N ARG A 62 -5.78 13.45 -10.35
CA ARG A 62 -5.68 14.48 -11.39
C ARG A 62 -7.06 14.87 -11.94
N ALA A 63 -7.06 15.85 -12.84
CA ALA A 63 -8.29 16.37 -13.46
C ALA A 63 -9.07 15.30 -14.27
N ASP A 64 -8.38 14.29 -14.79
CA ASP A 64 -8.96 13.15 -15.49
C ASP A 64 -9.60 12.11 -14.55
N GLY A 65 -9.47 12.29 -13.23
CA GLY A 65 -9.99 11.39 -12.21
C GLY A 65 -9.10 10.19 -11.89
N LEU A 66 -7.96 10.05 -12.55
CA LEU A 66 -6.99 9.00 -12.27
C LEU A 66 -6.15 9.33 -11.03
N TYR A 67 -5.62 8.30 -10.37
CA TYR A 67 -4.67 8.50 -9.26
C TYR A 67 -3.39 9.16 -9.77
N ALA A 68 -2.98 10.24 -9.13
CA ALA A 68 -1.79 10.99 -9.52
C ALA A 68 -0.51 10.15 -9.33
N ALA A 69 -0.43 9.34 -8.28
CA ALA A 69 0.66 8.40 -8.07
C ALA A 69 0.58 7.20 -9.04
N GLY A 70 -0.62 6.70 -9.35
CA GLY A 70 -0.85 5.65 -10.34
C GLY A 70 0.16 4.50 -10.31
N ILE A 71 0.75 4.22 -11.47
CA ILE A 71 1.80 3.19 -11.65
C ILE A 71 3.19 3.71 -11.22
N GLY A 72 3.43 5.03 -11.25
CA GLY A 72 4.65 5.64 -10.68
C GLY A 72 4.85 5.25 -9.23
N GLY A 73 3.74 5.15 -8.53
CA GLY A 73 3.61 4.46 -7.26
C GLY A 73 3.75 5.35 -6.03
N VAL A 74 3.26 4.80 -4.93
CA VAL A 74 3.41 5.35 -3.58
C VAL A 74 4.56 4.62 -2.90
N VAL A 75 5.65 5.31 -2.65
CA VAL A 75 6.87 4.77 -2.04
C VAL A 75 6.95 5.26 -0.60
N ALA A 76 6.81 4.35 0.36
CA ALA A 76 6.81 4.65 1.79
C ALA A 76 7.96 3.95 2.51
N SER A 77 9.03 4.69 2.75
CA SER A 77 10.23 4.28 3.50
C SER A 77 10.10 4.68 4.96
N ILE A 78 9.40 3.88 5.74
CA ILE A 78 8.96 4.23 7.09
C ILE A 78 9.51 3.22 8.10
N PRO A 79 9.94 3.62 9.32
CA PRO A 79 10.48 2.72 10.34
C PRO A 79 9.58 1.53 10.67
N ARG A 80 10.14 0.49 11.29
CA ARG A 80 9.37 -0.67 11.76
C ARG A 80 8.45 -0.29 12.90
N GLN A 81 7.37 -1.08 13.07
CA GLN A 81 6.45 -1.03 14.23
C GLN A 81 5.70 0.30 14.42
N VAL A 82 5.57 1.10 13.38
CA VAL A 82 4.78 2.34 13.41
C VAL A 82 3.40 2.21 12.75
N GLY A 83 2.98 0.99 12.39
CA GLY A 83 1.63 0.74 11.87
C GLY A 83 1.49 0.79 10.34
N LYS A 84 2.57 0.66 9.56
CA LYS A 84 2.51 0.63 8.07
C LYS A 84 1.51 -0.40 7.54
N THR A 85 1.71 -1.67 7.92
CA THR A 85 0.86 -2.79 7.47
C THR A 85 -0.59 -2.58 7.87
N TYR A 86 -0.83 -2.07 9.08
CA TYR A 86 -2.18 -1.70 9.54
C TYR A 86 -2.81 -0.62 8.66
N THR A 87 -2.07 0.45 8.37
CA THR A 87 -2.56 1.57 7.54
C THR A 87 -2.93 1.12 6.14
N ILE A 88 -2.02 0.42 5.47
CA ILE A 88 -2.24 -0.03 4.10
C ILE A 88 -3.27 -1.17 4.05
N GLY A 89 -3.29 -2.05 5.05
CA GLY A 89 -4.33 -3.07 5.19
C GLY A 89 -5.73 -2.47 5.34
N ALA A 90 -5.89 -1.49 6.23
CA ALA A 90 -7.13 -0.76 6.40
C ALA A 90 -7.58 -0.06 5.10
N LEU A 91 -6.63 0.56 4.37
CA LEU A 91 -6.87 1.14 3.05
C LEU A 91 -7.36 0.09 2.05
N CYS A 92 -6.71 -1.08 1.97
CA CYS A 92 -7.12 -2.16 1.06
C CYS A 92 -8.57 -2.61 1.33
N PHE A 93 -8.94 -2.78 2.60
CA PHE A 93 -10.33 -3.12 2.96
C PHE A 93 -11.30 -2.00 2.56
N ALA A 94 -10.96 -0.75 2.85
CA ALA A 94 -11.82 0.38 2.49
C ALA A 94 -12.01 0.51 0.98
N LEU A 95 -10.95 0.30 0.19
CA LEU A 95 -11.03 0.29 -1.28
C LEU A 95 -11.85 -0.89 -1.80
N ALA A 96 -11.64 -2.10 -1.27
CA ALA A 96 -12.40 -3.29 -1.62
C ALA A 96 -13.89 -3.13 -1.34
N MET A 97 -14.25 -2.49 -0.22
CA MET A 97 -15.65 -2.22 0.12
C MET A 97 -16.26 -1.10 -0.73
N ALA A 98 -15.46 -0.10 -1.13
CA ALA A 98 -15.92 1.05 -1.90
C ALA A 98 -16.06 0.76 -3.40
N THR A 99 -15.27 -0.17 -3.94
CA THR A 99 -15.17 -0.44 -5.39
C THR A 99 -15.52 -1.90 -5.69
N PRO A 100 -16.77 -2.20 -6.09
CA PRO A 100 -17.18 -3.57 -6.37
C PRO A 100 -16.32 -4.24 -7.44
N GLY A 101 -15.98 -5.52 -7.23
CA GLY A 101 -15.20 -6.34 -8.15
C GLY A 101 -13.70 -5.97 -8.24
N SER A 102 -13.20 -5.12 -7.35
CA SER A 102 -11.78 -4.76 -7.34
C SER A 102 -10.87 -5.94 -6.96
N LEU A 103 -9.71 -5.99 -7.61
CA LEU A 103 -8.67 -6.97 -7.34
C LEU A 103 -7.45 -6.26 -6.72
N ILE A 104 -7.12 -6.66 -5.49
CA ILE A 104 -5.97 -6.16 -4.76
C ILE A 104 -4.97 -7.30 -4.57
N LEU A 105 -3.72 -7.10 -4.97
CA LEU A 105 -2.65 -8.07 -4.71
C LEU A 105 -1.71 -7.52 -3.61
N TRP A 106 -1.57 -8.27 -2.53
CA TRP A 106 -0.58 -8.01 -1.49
C TRP A 106 0.56 -8.99 -1.60
N THR A 107 1.75 -8.47 -1.87
CA THR A 107 2.93 -9.31 -2.05
C THR A 107 4.01 -8.98 -1.03
N ALA A 108 4.63 -9.99 -0.44
CA ALA A 108 5.85 -9.87 0.35
C ALA A 108 6.98 -10.68 -0.30
N HIS A 109 8.23 -10.45 0.14
CA HIS A 109 9.34 -11.20 -0.42
C HIS A 109 9.23 -12.67 -0.06
N ARG A 110 9.03 -12.97 1.24
CA ARG A 110 9.04 -14.34 1.79
C ARG A 110 7.66 -14.83 2.19
N THR A 111 7.47 -16.14 2.09
CA THR A 111 6.24 -16.83 2.52
C THR A 111 5.86 -16.52 3.97
N ARG A 112 6.82 -16.45 4.89
CA ARG A 112 6.55 -16.14 6.30
C ARG A 112 5.95 -14.74 6.48
N THR A 113 6.51 -13.74 5.83
CA THR A 113 6.06 -12.33 5.98
C THR A 113 4.64 -12.15 5.46
N HIS A 114 4.32 -12.72 4.28
CA HIS A 114 2.96 -12.59 3.77
C HIS A 114 1.95 -13.34 4.63
N ALA A 115 2.33 -14.46 5.25
CA ALA A 115 1.45 -15.21 6.15
C ALA A 115 1.13 -14.43 7.44
N GLU A 116 2.11 -13.71 8.00
CA GLU A 116 1.90 -12.83 9.17
C GLU A 116 0.96 -11.66 8.80
N THR A 117 1.17 -11.03 7.65
CA THR A 117 0.30 -9.97 7.13
C THR A 117 -1.12 -10.49 6.89
N PHE A 118 -1.25 -11.64 6.20
CA PHE A 118 -2.54 -12.27 5.97
C PHE A 118 -3.26 -12.59 7.28
N GLY A 119 -2.56 -13.13 8.29
CA GLY A 119 -3.12 -13.40 9.61
C GLY A 119 -3.72 -12.15 10.27
N SER A 120 -3.00 -11.03 10.21
CA SER A 120 -3.47 -9.74 10.74
C SER A 120 -4.71 -9.24 9.99
N MET A 121 -4.72 -9.36 8.66
CA MET A 121 -5.84 -8.91 7.84
C MET A 121 -7.05 -9.85 7.94
N ALA A 122 -6.82 -11.17 8.08
CA ALA A 122 -7.88 -12.12 8.38
C ALA A 122 -8.53 -11.81 9.74
N GLY A 123 -7.75 -11.37 10.73
CA GLY A 123 -8.29 -10.87 12.00
C GLY A 123 -9.14 -9.61 11.84
N MET A 124 -8.76 -8.71 10.94
CA MET A 124 -9.57 -7.53 10.60
C MET A 124 -10.91 -7.94 9.94
N ALA A 125 -10.89 -8.92 9.03
CA ALA A 125 -12.08 -9.44 8.36
C ALA A 125 -13.12 -10.05 9.34
N GLU A 126 -12.68 -10.56 10.48
CA GLU A 126 -13.55 -11.16 11.51
C GLU A 126 -14.15 -10.13 12.48
N ARG A 127 -13.74 -8.87 12.45
CA ARG A 127 -14.32 -7.83 13.32
C ARG A 127 -15.81 -7.66 13.05
N ALA A 128 -16.60 -7.43 14.07
CA ALA A 128 -18.06 -7.28 13.97
C ALA A 128 -18.48 -6.19 12.95
N SER A 129 -17.72 -5.10 12.86
CA SER A 129 -17.93 -4.00 11.92
C SER A 129 -17.54 -4.31 10.48
N VAL A 130 -16.72 -5.33 10.22
CA VAL A 130 -16.19 -5.71 8.89
C VAL A 130 -16.83 -6.99 8.36
N LYS A 131 -17.01 -7.98 9.22
CA LYS A 131 -17.53 -9.32 8.90
C LYS A 131 -18.82 -9.33 8.03
N PRO A 132 -19.78 -8.44 8.22
CA PRO A 132 -20.99 -8.39 7.37
C PRO A 132 -20.71 -8.17 5.88
N PHE A 133 -19.56 -7.58 5.51
CA PHE A 133 -19.15 -7.29 4.13
C PHE A 133 -18.27 -8.37 3.53
N VAL A 134 -17.73 -9.28 4.35
CA VAL A 134 -16.84 -10.37 3.92
C VAL A 134 -17.69 -11.58 3.53
N GLU A 135 -17.39 -12.17 2.37
CA GLU A 135 -17.98 -13.41 1.89
C GLU A 135 -17.21 -14.60 2.43
N THR A 136 -15.89 -14.63 2.23
CA THR A 136 -15.04 -15.71 2.69
C THR A 136 -13.61 -15.28 2.98
N VAL A 137 -12.95 -16.03 3.88
CA VAL A 137 -11.52 -15.92 4.17
C VAL A 137 -10.89 -17.30 3.92
N ARG A 138 -10.18 -17.44 2.78
CA ARG A 138 -9.43 -18.66 2.45
C ARG A 138 -8.06 -18.63 3.11
N ARG A 139 -7.75 -19.69 3.88
CA ARG A 139 -6.52 -19.78 4.69
C ARG A 139 -5.52 -20.82 4.16
N ALA A 140 -5.87 -21.55 3.09
CA ALA A 140 -4.99 -22.55 2.50
C ALA A 140 -3.69 -21.92 1.97
N ASN A 141 -2.55 -22.57 2.23
CA ASN A 141 -1.26 -22.10 1.77
C ASN A 141 -1.24 -21.96 0.25
N GLY A 142 -0.77 -20.81 -0.24
CA GLY A 142 -0.74 -20.49 -1.67
C GLY A 142 -2.07 -19.96 -2.25
N GLU A 143 -3.18 -20.05 -1.48
CA GLU A 143 -4.51 -19.58 -1.89
C GLU A 143 -5.09 -18.56 -0.91
N GLN A 144 -4.25 -17.92 -0.12
CA GLN A 144 -4.69 -16.97 0.91
C GLN A 144 -5.38 -15.78 0.29
N MET A 145 -6.64 -15.59 0.66
CA MET A 145 -7.52 -14.59 0.07
C MET A 145 -8.60 -14.14 1.05
N ILE A 146 -8.98 -12.88 0.93
CA ILE A 146 -10.19 -12.32 1.55
C ILE A 146 -11.11 -11.88 0.41
N GLU A 147 -12.30 -12.43 0.36
CA GLU A 147 -13.32 -12.12 -0.64
C GLU A 147 -14.47 -11.37 0.02
N PHE A 148 -14.93 -10.31 -0.64
CA PHE A 148 -16.02 -9.46 -0.18
C PHE A 148 -17.31 -9.79 -0.95
N LYS A 149 -18.47 -9.58 -0.34
CA LYS A 149 -19.78 -9.83 -0.93
C LYS A 149 -20.06 -9.04 -2.20
N ASN A 150 -19.36 -7.93 -2.42
CA ASN A 150 -19.43 -7.13 -3.64
C ASN A 150 -18.53 -7.66 -4.78
N GLY A 151 -17.92 -8.84 -4.62
CA GLY A 151 -17.03 -9.48 -5.59
C GLY A 151 -15.58 -9.00 -5.56
N SER A 152 -15.22 -8.05 -4.69
CA SER A 152 -13.84 -7.61 -4.52
C SER A 152 -13.02 -8.65 -3.79
N ARG A 153 -11.71 -8.69 -4.08
CA ARG A 153 -10.79 -9.69 -3.49
C ARG A 153 -9.46 -9.06 -3.12
N ILE A 154 -8.92 -9.48 -1.98
CA ILE A 154 -7.53 -9.22 -1.60
C ILE A 154 -6.81 -10.56 -1.58
N LEU A 155 -5.82 -10.74 -2.47
CA LEU A 155 -5.00 -11.95 -2.57
C LEU A 155 -3.62 -11.70 -1.97
N PHE A 156 -3.09 -12.72 -1.31
CA PHE A 156 -1.80 -12.64 -0.62
C PHE A 156 -0.84 -13.69 -1.14
N GLY A 157 0.42 -13.31 -1.34
CA GLY A 157 1.41 -14.28 -1.76
C GLY A 157 2.86 -13.81 -1.68
N ALA A 158 3.78 -14.76 -1.77
CA ALA A 158 5.21 -14.51 -1.75
C ALA A 158 5.78 -14.38 -3.17
N ARG A 159 6.57 -13.32 -3.39
CA ARG A 159 7.25 -13.11 -4.68
C ARG A 159 8.25 -14.23 -5.00
N GLU A 160 8.94 -14.78 -3.99
CA GLU A 160 9.86 -15.90 -4.17
C GLU A 160 9.19 -17.16 -4.74
N SER A 161 7.89 -17.34 -4.55
CA SER A 161 7.11 -18.46 -5.11
C SER A 161 6.48 -18.16 -6.48
N GLY A 162 6.80 -17.00 -7.08
CA GLY A 162 6.26 -16.59 -8.39
C GLY A 162 4.84 -16.04 -8.33
N PHE A 163 4.31 -15.72 -7.13
CA PHE A 163 3.01 -15.09 -6.98
C PHE A 163 2.99 -13.72 -7.68
N GLY A 164 1.86 -13.40 -8.30
CA GLY A 164 1.63 -12.14 -9.02
C GLY A 164 1.78 -12.25 -10.53
N ARG A 165 2.42 -13.32 -11.04
CA ARG A 165 2.53 -13.55 -12.49
C ARG A 165 1.19 -14.04 -13.06
N GLY A 166 0.83 -13.51 -14.22
CA GLY A 166 -0.37 -13.96 -14.97
C GLY A 166 -1.68 -13.37 -14.45
N PHE A 167 -1.67 -12.51 -13.44
CA PHE A 167 -2.85 -11.72 -13.10
C PHE A 167 -3.06 -10.61 -14.14
N ALA A 168 -4.32 -10.31 -14.40
CA ALA A 168 -4.73 -9.19 -15.26
C ALA A 168 -5.72 -8.31 -14.48
N LYS A 169 -5.76 -7.03 -14.80
CA LYS A 169 -6.70 -6.06 -14.22
C LYS A 169 -6.58 -5.97 -12.69
N VAL A 170 -5.35 -5.83 -12.20
CA VAL A 170 -5.08 -5.59 -10.78
C VAL A 170 -5.30 -4.10 -10.50
N ASP A 171 -6.28 -3.78 -9.66
CA ASP A 171 -6.61 -2.40 -9.31
C ASP A 171 -5.62 -1.81 -8.30
N VAL A 172 -5.13 -2.62 -7.36
CA VAL A 172 -4.12 -2.19 -6.39
C VAL A 172 -3.06 -3.28 -6.22
N LEU A 173 -1.80 -2.88 -6.37
CA LEU A 173 -0.65 -3.76 -6.19
C LEU A 173 0.21 -3.28 -5.03
N ILE A 174 0.38 -4.12 -4.00
CA ILE A 174 1.19 -3.82 -2.82
C ILE A 174 2.47 -4.64 -2.85
N PHE A 175 3.61 -3.96 -2.89
CA PHE A 175 4.93 -4.52 -2.63
C PHE A 175 5.31 -4.24 -1.18
N ASP A 176 5.05 -5.20 -0.29
CA ASP A 176 5.57 -5.15 1.09
C ASP A 176 7.03 -5.58 1.12
N GLU A 177 7.78 -5.15 2.12
CA GLU A 177 9.24 -5.32 2.20
C GLU A 177 9.95 -4.77 0.94
N ALA A 178 9.57 -3.57 0.48
CA ALA A 178 10.09 -2.99 -0.75
C ALA A 178 11.59 -2.64 -0.69
N GLN A 179 12.22 -2.59 0.50
CA GLN A 179 13.67 -2.46 0.65
C GLN A 179 14.45 -3.64 0.07
N ILE A 180 13.78 -4.77 -0.23
CA ILE A 180 14.38 -5.93 -0.90
C ILE A 180 13.66 -6.27 -2.21
N LEU A 181 12.92 -5.31 -2.78
CA LEU A 181 12.28 -5.44 -4.08
C LEU A 181 13.30 -5.29 -5.20
N THR A 182 13.27 -6.23 -6.15
CA THR A 182 14.13 -6.21 -7.34
C THR A 182 13.40 -5.62 -8.55
N GLU A 183 14.15 -5.06 -9.50
CA GLU A 183 13.59 -4.57 -10.77
C GLU A 183 12.83 -5.68 -11.50
N LYS A 184 13.40 -6.89 -11.54
CA LYS A 184 12.75 -8.05 -12.14
C LYS A 184 11.36 -8.34 -11.55
N ALA A 185 11.19 -8.23 -10.24
CA ALA A 185 9.87 -8.44 -9.61
C ALA A 185 8.88 -7.35 -10.00
N MET A 186 9.34 -6.11 -10.20
CA MET A 186 8.50 -5.03 -10.72
C MET A 186 8.10 -5.28 -12.17
N GLU A 187 9.04 -5.63 -13.04
CA GLU A 187 8.79 -5.97 -14.45
C GLU A 187 7.79 -7.12 -14.60
N ASP A 188 7.88 -8.13 -13.75
CA ASP A 188 6.99 -9.30 -13.77
C ASP A 188 5.55 -8.96 -13.31
N MET A 189 5.36 -7.95 -12.45
CA MET A 189 4.09 -7.74 -11.74
C MET A 189 3.36 -6.44 -12.08
N VAL A 190 4.08 -5.33 -12.29
CA VAL A 190 3.45 -4.03 -12.58
C VAL A 190 2.56 -4.07 -13.83
N PRO A 191 2.90 -4.81 -14.90
CA PRO A 191 2.02 -4.93 -16.07
C PRO A 191 0.63 -5.47 -15.77
N ALA A 192 0.45 -6.21 -14.66
CA ALA A 192 -0.88 -6.69 -14.24
C ALA A 192 -1.86 -5.54 -13.92
N THR A 193 -1.36 -4.33 -13.65
CA THR A 193 -2.18 -3.15 -13.38
C THR A 193 -2.62 -2.40 -14.65
N ASN A 194 -1.99 -2.67 -15.81
CA ASN A 194 -2.24 -1.91 -17.05
C ASN A 194 -3.69 -2.01 -17.56
N ALA A 195 -4.37 -3.11 -17.27
CA ALA A 195 -5.76 -3.32 -17.68
C ALA A 195 -6.77 -2.74 -16.64
N ALA A 196 -6.31 -2.25 -15.51
CA ALA A 196 -7.16 -1.60 -14.52
C ALA A 196 -7.46 -0.17 -14.96
N PRO A 197 -8.73 0.29 -14.84
CA PRO A 197 -9.09 1.65 -15.23
C PRO A 197 -8.36 2.74 -14.45
N ASN A 198 -7.93 2.44 -13.22
CA ASN A 198 -7.27 3.38 -12.32
C ASN A 198 -6.33 2.60 -11.38
N GLY A 199 -5.28 2.00 -11.95
CA GLY A 199 -4.32 1.17 -11.22
C GLY A 199 -3.51 2.01 -10.21
N LEU A 200 -3.20 1.42 -9.05
CA LEU A 200 -2.41 2.05 -8.00
C LEU A 200 -1.37 1.07 -7.45
N VAL A 201 -0.11 1.50 -7.40
CA VAL A 201 1.01 0.70 -6.91
C VAL A 201 1.54 1.26 -5.60
N PHE A 202 1.74 0.40 -4.61
CA PHE A 202 2.40 0.74 -3.35
C PHE A 202 3.70 -0.04 -3.18
N MET A 203 4.75 0.65 -2.81
CA MET A 203 6.03 0.10 -2.39
C MET A 203 6.26 0.52 -0.94
N ILE A 204 6.00 -0.40 -0.01
CA ILE A 204 6.08 -0.12 1.42
C ILE A 204 7.23 -0.90 2.06
N GLY A 205 8.05 -0.23 2.82
CA GLY A 205 9.21 -0.86 3.44
C GLY A 205 9.84 -0.03 4.56
N THR A 206 11.01 -0.47 4.96
CA THR A 206 11.92 0.29 5.84
C THR A 206 13.08 0.82 5.02
N PRO A 207 13.81 1.84 5.50
CA PRO A 207 15.06 2.22 4.86
C PRO A 207 15.94 0.99 4.60
N PRO A 208 16.51 0.83 3.39
CA PRO A 208 17.36 -0.31 3.06
C PRO A 208 18.58 -0.38 4.00
N ARG A 209 18.94 -1.59 4.42
CA ARG A 209 20.21 -1.85 5.11
C ARG A 209 21.33 -1.97 4.07
N PRO A 210 22.61 -1.81 4.46
CA PRO A 210 23.73 -2.04 3.55
C PRO A 210 23.77 -3.45 2.92
N SER A 211 23.11 -4.42 3.57
CA SER A 211 23.00 -5.80 3.08
C SER A 211 21.77 -6.06 2.21
N ASP A 212 20.82 -5.12 2.14
CA ASP A 212 19.63 -5.27 1.33
C ASP A 212 19.95 -4.85 -0.12
N PRO A 213 19.39 -5.49 -1.15
CA PRO A 213 19.59 -5.06 -2.54
C PRO A 213 19.21 -3.58 -2.73
N GLY A 214 18.07 -3.17 -2.22
CA GLY A 214 17.64 -1.78 -2.13
C GLY A 214 17.49 -1.01 -3.46
N GLU A 215 17.74 -1.68 -4.58
CA GLU A 215 17.86 -1.06 -5.92
C GLU A 215 16.64 -0.22 -6.27
N VAL A 216 15.46 -0.84 -6.30
CA VAL A 216 14.21 -0.17 -6.65
C VAL A 216 13.88 0.96 -5.67
N PHE A 217 14.07 0.70 -4.37
CA PHE A 217 13.75 1.69 -3.33
C PHE A 217 14.68 2.91 -3.39
N SER A 218 15.98 2.68 -3.65
CA SER A 218 16.97 3.74 -3.79
C SER A 218 16.74 4.56 -5.07
N MET A 219 16.50 3.88 -6.19
CA MET A 219 16.20 4.52 -7.47
C MET A 219 14.93 5.40 -7.38
N ARG A 220 13.85 4.88 -6.78
CA ARG A 220 12.60 5.63 -6.59
C ARG A 220 12.78 6.82 -5.65
N ARG A 221 13.59 6.67 -4.61
CA ARG A 221 13.95 7.76 -3.72
C ARG A 221 14.68 8.88 -4.48
N GLU A 222 15.67 8.51 -5.26
CA GLU A 222 16.46 9.47 -6.04
C GLU A 222 15.59 10.20 -7.04
N ALA A 223 14.80 9.50 -7.84
CA ALA A 223 13.87 10.10 -8.80
C ALA A 223 12.86 11.04 -8.14
N ALA A 224 12.32 10.68 -6.97
CA ALA A 224 11.40 11.53 -6.23
C ALA A 224 12.06 12.80 -5.70
N LEU A 225 13.29 12.72 -5.21
CA LEU A 225 13.99 13.87 -4.61
C LEU A 225 14.62 14.80 -5.66
N SER A 226 14.96 14.30 -6.84
CA SER A 226 15.42 15.11 -7.98
C SER A 226 14.27 15.78 -8.75
N GLY A 227 13.04 15.28 -8.59
CA GLY A 227 11.88 15.73 -9.36
C GLY A 227 11.80 15.12 -10.77
N ASP A 228 12.56 14.07 -11.04
CA ASP A 228 12.59 13.41 -12.36
C ASP A 228 11.35 12.56 -12.65
N ASP A 229 10.60 12.18 -11.61
CA ASP A 229 9.36 11.40 -11.74
C ASP A 229 8.18 12.17 -11.12
N PRO A 230 7.38 12.89 -11.94
CA PRO A 230 6.26 13.68 -11.46
C PRO A 230 5.09 12.84 -10.96
N ASP A 231 5.11 11.53 -11.20
CA ASP A 231 4.03 10.60 -10.87
C ASP A 231 4.27 9.86 -9.55
N VAL A 232 5.44 10.03 -8.94
CA VAL A 232 5.76 9.33 -7.70
C VAL A 232 5.30 10.09 -6.47
N MET A 233 4.70 9.37 -5.52
CA MET A 233 4.59 9.84 -4.13
C MET A 233 5.71 9.20 -3.31
N TYR A 234 6.50 10.01 -2.62
CA TYR A 234 7.58 9.52 -1.75
C TYR A 234 7.44 10.03 -0.33
N VAL A 235 7.59 9.13 0.64
CA VAL A 235 7.56 9.44 2.09
C VAL A 235 8.72 8.73 2.79
N GLU A 236 9.54 9.50 3.50
CA GLU A 236 10.63 9.01 4.35
C GLU A 236 10.60 9.66 5.73
#